data_efeda650d31ee9060a4b871905c7338e
#
_entry.id   efeda650d31ee9060a4b871905c7338e
#
_cell.length_a   1.000
_cell.length_b   1.000
_cell.length_c   1.000
_cell.angle_alpha   90.00
_cell.angle_beta   90.00
_cell.angle_gamma   90.00
#
_symmetry.space_group_name_H-M   'P 1'
#
loop_
_entity.id
_entity.type
_entity.pdbx_description
1 polymer ?
#
loop_
_entity_poly.entity_id
_entity_poly.type
_entity_poly.pdbx_seq_one_letter_code
_entity_poly.pdbx_strand_id
1 'polypeptide(L)'
;VVADFCKQVADIENGLAEPVIYVGNLSARRDFTDVRDVVRAYAMLVKDGKRGETYNVGRGHAVAIQEILERIVALSDKDIEVRVDESKLRPVDVPIIEPDITKIRETVGWEPEIELETTLKETLEYWRRETKINP
;
A
#
# COMPACT_ATOMS: atom_id res chain seq x y z
N VAL A 1 -0.72 -5.52 3.14
CA VAL A 1 -1.17 -4.52 4.12
C VAL A 1 -2.34 -3.72 3.57
N VAL A 2 -2.15 -2.90 2.51
CA VAL A 2 -3.23 -2.04 1.97
C VAL A 2 -4.47 -2.83 1.58
N ALA A 3 -4.31 -3.91 0.80
CA ALA A 3 -5.43 -4.77 0.39
C ALA A 3 -6.16 -5.40 1.59
N ASP A 4 -5.41 -5.85 2.61
CA ASP A 4 -5.99 -6.43 3.83
C ASP A 4 -6.83 -5.39 4.59
N PHE A 5 -6.31 -4.18 4.80
CA PHE A 5 -7.05 -3.11 5.46
C PHE A 5 -8.30 -2.71 4.67
N CYS A 6 -8.16 -2.52 3.36
CA CYS A 6 -9.29 -2.16 2.50
C CYS A 6 -10.37 -3.25 2.48
N LYS A 7 -9.98 -4.53 2.46
CA LYS A 7 -10.92 -5.64 2.53
C LYS A 7 -11.68 -5.64 3.87
N GLN A 8 -10.97 -5.51 5.00
CA GLN A 8 -11.62 -5.46 6.31
C GLN A 8 -12.61 -4.29 6.40
N VAL A 9 -12.25 -3.11 5.91
CA VAL A 9 -13.17 -1.96 5.87
C VAL A 9 -14.40 -2.27 5.00
N ALA A 10 -14.21 -2.83 3.82
CA ALA A 10 -15.31 -3.18 2.93
C ALA A 10 -16.25 -4.24 3.54
N ASP A 11 -15.70 -5.25 4.22
CA ASP A 11 -16.49 -6.26 4.94
C ASP A 11 -17.34 -5.62 6.05
N ILE A 12 -16.77 -4.70 6.81
CA ILE A 12 -17.47 -3.94 7.85
C ILE A 12 -18.60 -3.08 7.26
N GLU A 13 -18.32 -2.34 6.18
CA GLU A 13 -19.31 -1.49 5.51
C GLU A 13 -20.51 -2.30 4.96
N ASN A 14 -20.27 -3.54 4.52
CA ASN A 14 -21.31 -4.44 4.04
C ASN A 14 -21.96 -5.30 5.12
N GLY A 15 -21.63 -5.10 6.40
CA GLY A 15 -22.21 -5.83 7.52
C GLY A 15 -21.76 -7.30 7.62
N LEU A 16 -20.66 -7.66 6.97
CA LEU A 16 -20.10 -9.01 6.98
C LEU A 16 -19.14 -9.24 8.14
N ALA A 17 -18.70 -8.19 8.81
CA ALA A 17 -17.80 -8.23 9.95
C ALA A 17 -18.19 -7.18 11.00
N GLU A 18 -17.83 -7.45 12.24
CA GLU A 18 -17.90 -6.46 13.33
C GLU A 18 -17.00 -5.24 13.00
N PRO A 19 -17.32 -4.03 13.53
CA PRO A 19 -16.58 -2.82 13.22
C PRO A 19 -15.22 -2.77 13.93
N VAL A 20 -14.41 -3.78 13.70
CA VAL A 20 -13.08 -3.95 14.27
C VAL A 20 -12.10 -4.37 13.15
N ILE A 21 -10.99 -3.65 13.04
CA ILE A 21 -9.86 -4.03 12.17
C ILE A 21 -8.77 -4.67 13.03
N TYR A 22 -8.32 -5.83 12.62
CA TYR A 22 -7.22 -6.56 13.24
C TYR A 22 -5.92 -6.29 12.48
N VAL A 23 -4.89 -5.86 13.21
CA VAL A 23 -3.62 -5.39 12.68
C VAL A 23 -2.43 -6.06 13.34
N GLY A 24 -1.28 -6.05 12.67
CA GLY A 24 0.02 -6.39 13.26
C GLY A 24 0.77 -5.14 13.74
N ASN A 25 2.07 -5.05 13.42
CA ASN A 25 2.89 -3.90 13.78
C ASN A 25 2.58 -2.68 12.91
N LEU A 26 2.03 -1.63 13.50
CA LEU A 26 1.70 -0.37 12.83
C LEU A 26 2.86 0.63 12.79
N SER A 27 3.91 0.43 13.59
CA SER A 27 5.03 1.39 13.70
C SER A 27 6.03 1.28 12.54
N ALA A 28 6.06 0.17 11.84
CA ALA A 28 6.96 -0.03 10.71
C ALA A 28 6.63 0.95 9.57
N ARG A 29 7.69 1.43 8.91
CA ARG A 29 7.57 2.34 7.76
C ARG A 29 7.95 1.63 6.49
N ARG A 30 7.14 1.79 5.45
CA ARG A 30 7.31 1.15 4.15
C ARG A 30 7.05 2.14 3.02
N ASP A 31 7.68 1.88 1.90
CA ASP A 31 7.38 2.56 0.64
C ASP A 31 6.19 1.86 -0.03
N PHE A 32 5.13 2.61 -0.28
CA PHE A 32 3.92 2.14 -0.96
C PHE A 32 3.85 2.78 -2.34
N THR A 33 3.99 1.97 -3.37
CA THR A 33 4.01 2.42 -4.76
C THR A 33 2.86 1.79 -5.53
N ASP A 34 2.16 2.60 -6.32
CA ASP A 34 1.08 2.11 -7.19
C ASP A 34 1.65 1.16 -8.25
N VAL A 35 0.99 0.04 -8.48
CA VAL A 35 1.45 -0.97 -9.45
C VAL A 35 1.56 -0.40 -10.86
N ARG A 36 0.74 0.57 -11.23
CA ARG A 36 0.79 1.23 -12.54
C ARG A 36 2.08 2.03 -12.73
N ASP A 37 2.58 2.67 -11.69
CA ASP A 37 3.89 3.31 -11.68
C ASP A 37 5.03 2.29 -11.79
N VAL A 38 4.90 1.14 -11.10
CA VAL A 38 5.90 0.07 -11.15
C VAL A 38 6.00 -0.54 -12.55
N VAL A 39 4.87 -0.87 -13.19
CA VAL A 39 4.90 -1.45 -14.55
C VAL A 39 5.40 -0.44 -15.59
N ARG A 40 5.13 0.84 -15.40
CA ARG A 40 5.69 1.91 -16.24
C ARG A 40 7.21 1.98 -16.09
N ALA A 41 7.74 1.83 -14.87
CA ALA A 41 9.18 1.73 -14.64
C ALA A 41 9.78 0.54 -15.40
N TYR A 42 9.15 -0.63 -15.37
CA TYR A 42 9.61 -1.81 -16.10
C TYR A 42 9.67 -1.54 -17.61
N ALA A 43 8.63 -0.96 -18.18
CA ALA A 43 8.61 -0.62 -19.62
C ALA A 43 9.71 0.36 -20.00
N MET A 44 9.95 1.39 -19.19
CA MET A 44 11.02 2.37 -19.43
C MET A 44 12.41 1.75 -19.29
N LEU A 45 12.63 0.87 -18.33
CA LEU A 45 13.91 0.19 -18.12
C LEU A 45 14.21 -0.83 -19.24
N VAL A 46 13.21 -1.55 -19.72
CA VAL A 46 13.39 -2.45 -20.88
C VAL A 46 13.83 -1.69 -22.11
N LYS A 47 13.31 -0.49 -22.32
CA LYS A 47 13.64 0.36 -23.47
C LYS A 47 14.98 1.06 -23.33
N ASP A 48 15.22 1.74 -22.20
CA ASP A 48 16.30 2.72 -22.04
C ASP A 48 17.24 2.43 -20.85
N GLY A 49 17.00 1.36 -20.09
CA GLY A 49 17.85 0.96 -18.98
C GLY A 49 19.20 0.43 -19.46
N LYS A 50 20.22 0.55 -18.61
CA LYS A 50 21.56 0.01 -18.91
C LYS A 50 21.57 -1.49 -18.67
N ARG A 51 22.07 -2.24 -19.66
CA ARG A 51 22.17 -3.70 -19.60
C ARG A 51 23.02 -4.16 -18.40
N GLY A 52 22.49 -5.12 -17.64
CA GLY A 52 23.18 -5.71 -16.50
C GLY A 52 23.12 -4.88 -15.22
N GLU A 53 22.44 -3.74 -15.22
CA GLU A 53 22.29 -2.88 -14.07
C GLU A 53 21.04 -3.23 -13.25
N THR A 54 21.11 -2.95 -11.93
CA THR A 54 20.01 -3.09 -11.00
C THR A 54 19.45 -1.71 -10.64
N TYR A 55 18.14 -1.60 -10.58
CA TYR A 55 17.44 -0.35 -10.25
C TYR A 55 16.42 -0.58 -9.13
N ASN A 56 16.42 0.29 -8.12
CA ASN A 56 15.32 0.37 -7.17
C ASN A 56 14.12 1.10 -7.80
N VAL A 57 12.93 0.56 -7.55
CA VAL A 57 11.66 1.17 -7.99
C VAL A 57 10.77 1.38 -6.78
N GLY A 58 10.32 2.60 -6.57
CA GLY A 58 9.47 2.98 -5.45
C GLY A 58 9.16 4.46 -5.46
N ARG A 59 8.45 4.95 -4.46
CA ARG A 59 8.21 6.39 -4.30
C ARG A 59 9.44 7.13 -3.78
N GLY A 60 10.35 6.43 -3.10
CA GLY A 60 11.49 7.04 -2.41
C GLY A 60 11.09 7.72 -1.10
N HIS A 61 9.95 7.37 -0.55
CA HIS A 61 9.42 7.93 0.69
C HIS A 61 8.63 6.90 1.48
N ALA A 62 9.14 6.52 2.64
CA ALA A 62 8.49 5.55 3.53
C ALA A 62 7.43 6.23 4.40
N VAL A 63 6.27 5.59 4.50
CA VAL A 63 5.12 6.01 5.30
C VAL A 63 4.86 4.96 6.38
N ALA A 64 4.47 5.38 7.59
CA ALA A 64 4.11 4.45 8.65
C ALA A 64 2.84 3.66 8.27
N ILE A 65 2.82 2.37 8.61
CA ILE A 65 1.63 1.51 8.37
C ILE A 65 0.42 2.07 9.12
N GLN A 66 0.63 2.66 10.30
CA GLN A 66 -0.43 3.36 11.03
C GLN A 66 -1.08 4.47 10.20
N GLU A 67 -0.27 5.31 9.54
CA GLU A 67 -0.78 6.40 8.69
C GLU A 67 -1.61 5.85 7.51
N ILE A 68 -1.19 4.74 6.92
CA ILE A 68 -1.95 4.06 5.87
C ILE A 68 -3.31 3.61 6.39
N LEU A 69 -3.35 2.97 7.56
CA LEU A 69 -4.60 2.54 8.19
C LEU A 69 -5.53 3.72 8.47
N GLU A 70 -5.02 4.78 9.07
CA GLU A 70 -5.80 5.99 9.40
C GLU A 70 -6.42 6.62 8.15
N ARG A 71 -5.66 6.71 7.06
CA ARG A 71 -6.14 7.24 5.78
C ARG A 71 -7.25 6.36 5.18
N ILE A 72 -7.11 5.03 5.24
CA ILE A 72 -8.13 4.10 4.73
C ILE A 72 -9.40 4.17 5.58
N VAL A 73 -9.27 4.16 6.90
CA VAL A 73 -10.42 4.27 7.82
C VAL A 73 -11.16 5.60 7.63
N ALA A 74 -10.45 6.69 7.39
CA ALA A 74 -11.04 8.00 7.12
C ALA A 74 -11.87 8.05 5.82
N LEU A 75 -11.71 7.10 4.90
CA LEU A 75 -12.54 6.96 3.69
C LEU A 75 -13.89 6.29 3.97
N SER A 76 -14.08 5.75 5.16
CA SER A 76 -15.33 5.10 5.59
C SER A 76 -16.13 6.03 6.52
N ASP A 77 -17.45 5.91 6.49
CA ASP A 77 -18.37 6.58 7.42
C ASP A 77 -18.64 5.76 8.69
N LYS A 78 -18.05 4.57 8.79
CA LYS A 78 -18.19 3.69 9.94
C LYS A 78 -17.24 4.08 11.07
N ASP A 79 -17.72 3.90 12.30
CA ASP A 79 -16.88 3.99 13.49
C ASP A 79 -16.17 2.63 13.68
N ILE A 80 -14.87 2.61 13.42
CA ILE A 80 -14.08 1.37 13.35
C ILE A 80 -13.04 1.37 14.46
N GLU A 81 -13.07 0.33 15.30
CA GLU A 81 -12.05 0.07 16.31
C GLU A 81 -10.84 -0.65 15.68
N VAL A 82 -9.65 -0.34 16.16
CA VAL A 82 -8.40 -1.02 15.76
C VAL A 82 -7.91 -1.87 16.93
N ARG A 83 -7.67 -3.17 16.67
CA ARG A 83 -7.11 -4.11 17.65
C ARG A 83 -5.89 -4.80 17.10
N VAL A 84 -4.87 -4.97 17.93
CA VAL A 84 -3.68 -5.75 17.59
C VAL A 84 -4.02 -7.24 17.67
N ASP A 85 -3.73 -7.97 16.61
CA ASP A 85 -3.76 -9.43 16.57
C ASP A 85 -2.30 -9.93 16.67
N GLU A 86 -1.97 -10.56 17.78
CA GLU A 86 -0.62 -11.05 18.05
C GLU A 86 -0.14 -12.06 17.00
N SER A 87 -1.04 -12.81 16.36
CA SER A 87 -0.70 -13.74 15.28
C SER A 87 -0.17 -13.06 14.03
N LYS A 88 -0.45 -11.77 13.85
CA LYS A 88 0.03 -10.92 12.76
C LYS A 88 1.38 -10.24 13.06
N LEU A 89 1.88 -10.36 14.30
CA LEU A 89 3.18 -9.82 14.67
C LEU A 89 4.31 -10.74 14.15
N ARG A 90 5.34 -10.13 13.60
CA ARG A 90 6.54 -10.85 13.16
C ARG A 90 7.61 -10.81 14.26
N PRO A 91 8.35 -11.91 14.50
CA PRO A 91 9.43 -11.94 15.50
C PRO A 91 10.52 -10.91 15.24
N VAL A 92 10.81 -10.63 13.96
CA VAL A 92 11.76 -9.61 13.53
C VAL A 92 11.09 -8.76 12.46
N ASP A 93 11.03 -7.46 12.67
CA ASP A 93 10.51 -6.50 11.70
C ASP A 93 11.51 -5.37 11.49
N VAL A 94 11.85 -5.09 10.24
CA VAL A 94 12.72 -3.97 9.88
C VAL A 94 11.93 -2.67 10.07
N PRO A 95 12.41 -1.73 10.94
CA PRO A 95 11.64 -0.53 11.27
C PRO A 95 11.30 0.33 10.06
N ILE A 96 12.25 0.50 9.12
CA ILE A 96 12.09 1.36 7.95
C ILE A 96 12.68 0.65 6.73
N ILE A 97 11.90 0.56 5.66
CA ILE A 97 12.36 0.17 4.33
C ILE A 97 11.97 1.28 3.36
N GLU A 98 12.97 1.97 2.84
CA GLU A 98 12.80 3.09 1.92
C GLU A 98 13.83 2.97 0.79
N PRO A 99 13.40 2.87 -0.49
CA PRO A 99 14.33 2.77 -1.60
C PRO A 99 14.92 4.13 -1.96
N ASP A 100 16.19 4.14 -2.34
CA ASP A 100 16.78 5.25 -3.06
C ASP A 100 16.49 5.07 -4.56
N ILE A 101 15.74 5.99 -5.14
CA ILE A 101 15.31 5.97 -6.54
C ILE A 101 16.13 6.91 -7.44
N THR A 102 17.24 7.45 -6.94
CA THR A 102 18.08 8.38 -7.70
C THR A 102 18.54 7.76 -9.02
N LYS A 103 18.98 6.51 -8.99
CA LYS A 103 19.52 5.83 -10.17
C LYS A 103 18.52 5.70 -11.31
N ILE A 104 17.29 5.25 -11.03
CA ILE A 104 16.27 5.10 -12.06
C ILE A 104 15.82 6.46 -12.59
N ARG A 105 15.69 7.46 -11.72
CA ARG A 105 15.37 8.83 -12.10
C ARG A 105 16.40 9.43 -13.05
N GLU A 106 17.68 9.31 -12.73
CA GLU A 106 18.77 9.85 -13.54
C GLU A 106 18.98 9.07 -14.84
N THR A 107 18.77 7.75 -14.84
CA THR A 107 19.03 6.90 -16.03
C THR A 107 17.91 6.98 -17.06
N VAL A 108 16.65 6.87 -16.66
CA VAL A 108 15.50 6.80 -17.58
C VAL A 108 14.45 7.88 -17.35
N GLY A 109 14.64 8.76 -16.35
CA GLY A 109 13.70 9.84 -16.05
C GLY A 109 12.38 9.35 -15.42
N TRP A 110 12.33 8.15 -14.87
CA TRP A 110 11.13 7.64 -14.24
C TRP A 110 10.94 8.26 -12.85
N GLU A 111 9.72 8.66 -12.57
CA GLU A 111 9.25 9.09 -11.25
C GLU A 111 7.84 8.53 -11.01
N PRO A 112 7.43 8.31 -9.74
CA PRO A 112 6.05 7.96 -9.44
C PRO A 112 5.12 9.14 -9.77
N GLU A 113 3.99 8.86 -10.40
CA GLU A 113 3.03 9.87 -10.85
C GLU A 113 1.70 9.77 -10.10
N ILE A 114 1.37 8.58 -9.56
CA ILE A 114 0.09 8.34 -8.89
C ILE A 114 0.23 8.64 -7.40
N GLU A 115 -0.59 9.54 -6.90
CA GLU A 115 -0.61 9.88 -5.49
C GLU A 115 -1.07 8.69 -4.62
N LEU A 116 -0.46 8.55 -3.44
CA LEU A 116 -0.79 7.49 -2.49
C LEU A 116 -2.29 7.47 -2.15
N GLU A 117 -2.88 8.63 -1.96
CA GLU A 117 -4.31 8.78 -1.68
C GLU A 117 -5.19 8.17 -2.77
N THR A 118 -4.83 8.37 -4.03
CA THR A 118 -5.53 7.77 -5.18
C THR A 118 -5.45 6.24 -5.11
N THR A 119 -4.28 5.69 -4.85
CA THR A 119 -4.07 4.26 -4.71
C THR A 119 -4.91 3.66 -3.58
N LEU A 120 -4.95 4.30 -2.41
CA LEU A 120 -5.72 3.83 -1.27
C LEU A 120 -7.22 3.84 -1.56
N LYS A 121 -7.72 4.95 -2.12
CA LYS A 121 -9.12 5.12 -2.49
C LYS A 121 -9.58 4.08 -3.52
N GLU A 122 -8.81 3.91 -4.59
CA GLU A 122 -9.17 2.97 -5.65
C GLU A 122 -9.09 1.51 -5.19
N THR A 123 -8.15 1.18 -4.29
CA THR A 123 -8.06 -0.15 -3.68
C THR A 123 -9.28 -0.42 -2.79
N LEU A 124 -9.71 0.54 -1.99
CA LEU A 124 -10.92 0.40 -1.19
C LEU A 124 -12.17 0.24 -2.08
N GLU A 125 -12.31 1.04 -3.14
CA GLU A 125 -13.42 0.91 -4.09
C GLU A 125 -13.44 -0.47 -4.79
N TYR A 126 -12.27 -1.02 -5.11
CA TYR A 126 -12.17 -2.39 -5.62
C TYR A 126 -12.78 -3.39 -4.63
N TRP A 127 -12.36 -3.38 -3.36
CA TRP A 127 -12.87 -4.31 -2.36
C TRP A 127 -14.34 -4.09 -2.03
N ARG A 128 -14.83 -2.85 -2.06
CA ARG A 128 -16.26 -2.55 -1.93
C ARG A 128 -17.10 -3.25 -2.99
N ARG A 129 -16.62 -3.32 -4.23
CA ARG A 129 -17.30 -4.04 -5.32
C ARG A 129 -17.20 -5.55 -5.14
N GLU A 130 -16.00 -6.06 -4.91
CA GLU A 130 -15.77 -7.51 -4.76
C GLU A 130 -16.58 -8.10 -3.59
N THR A 131 -16.63 -7.41 -2.46
CA THR A 131 -17.38 -7.84 -1.28
C THR A 131 -18.89 -7.88 -1.50
N LYS A 132 -19.44 -7.02 -2.39
CA LYS A 132 -20.85 -7.06 -2.76
C LYS A 132 -21.19 -8.23 -3.68
N ILE A 133 -20.26 -8.64 -4.52
CA ILE A 133 -20.44 -9.71 -5.51
C ILE A 133 -20.24 -11.08 -4.88
N ASN A 134 -19.27 -11.20 -3.98
CA ASN A 134 -18.87 -12.43 -3.31
C ASN A 134 -18.84 -12.21 -1.79
N PRO A 135 -20.01 -12.15 -1.12
CA PRO A 135 -20.09 -11.92 0.31
C PRO A 135 -19.58 -13.12 1.13
#